data_3368ea8fa1f51ebd016a25e084c5574d
#
_entry.id   3368ea8fa1f51ebd016a25e084c5574d
#
_cell.length_a   1.000
_cell.length_b   1.000
_cell.length_c   1.000
_cell.angle_alpha   90.00
_cell.angle_beta   90.00
_cell.angle_gamma   90.00
#
_symmetry.space_group_name_H-M   'P 1'
#
loop_
_entity.id
_entity.type
_entity.pdbx_description
1 polymer ?
#
loop_
_entity_poly.entity_id
_entity_poly.type
_entity_poly.pdbx_seq_one_letter_code
_entity_poly.pdbx_strand_id
1 'polypeptide(L)'
;MSNAGVIIAGAAETDEIGRLPNHSTLGLHIEGARNAVADAGLTMKDIDGIATVSAPGPVQVAHALGIYPDWLDGTGVGGTSFLLHVRHAVAAIRAGYAKTILITHGESGRSRVGAPPYRGDPASPVGQFEAPYGTLGPTTTFTIPLLRYMKDYGLTHEQLAYVAVAQRQWASKNPRAMFRDIINVEDVLASRMVAYPFHLLECCLVTDGGGALVVTSADRAADFPKPAVHLLGTGEASETPMISQMLDFTESQMFRQAGRTAFAEAAITTADVNHLMIYDAFAHVPIYGLEALGFVKKGEAGPFIFDGNTEPGGSLPLNTNGGGLSYTHTGMYGMFAIQEGVRQIRGEAAAQVDNPQISV
;
A
#
# COMPACT_ATOMS: atom_id res chain seq x y z
N MET A 1 -15.03 6.11 -27.05
CA MET A 1 -13.71 5.92 -26.44
C MET A 1 -13.56 4.42 -26.27
N SER A 2 -12.47 3.84 -26.74
CA SER A 2 -12.29 2.39 -26.63
C SER A 2 -12.19 2.02 -25.14
N ASN A 3 -12.97 1.02 -24.73
CA ASN A 3 -12.89 0.43 -23.39
C ASN A 3 -11.67 -0.52 -23.33
N ALA A 4 -10.53 -0.06 -23.84
CA ALA A 4 -9.31 -0.85 -23.83
C ALA A 4 -8.93 -1.12 -22.38
N GLY A 5 -8.87 -2.39 -22.01
CA GLY A 5 -8.39 -2.82 -20.72
C GLY A 5 -6.94 -2.34 -20.52
N VAL A 6 -6.53 -2.23 -19.28
CA VAL A 6 -5.16 -1.88 -18.90
C VAL A 6 -4.62 -3.00 -18.03
N ILE A 7 -3.32 -3.28 -18.13
CA ILE A 7 -2.63 -4.34 -17.42
C ILE A 7 -1.41 -3.81 -16.67
N ILE A 8 -1.02 -4.52 -15.61
CA ILE A 8 0.31 -4.45 -15.05
C ILE A 8 1.14 -5.53 -15.74
N ALA A 9 2.09 -5.09 -16.56
CA ALA A 9 2.99 -5.96 -17.35
C ALA A 9 4.27 -6.32 -16.58
N GLY A 10 4.73 -5.45 -15.69
CA GLY A 10 5.91 -5.66 -14.84
C GLY A 10 5.68 -5.15 -13.43
N ALA A 11 6.19 -5.88 -12.44
CA ALA A 11 6.13 -5.50 -11.03
C ALA A 11 7.31 -6.09 -10.26
N ALA A 12 8.19 -5.25 -9.76
CA ALA A 12 9.34 -5.69 -8.98
C ALA A 12 9.75 -4.68 -7.91
N GLU A 13 10.34 -5.21 -6.86
CA GLU A 13 10.95 -4.46 -5.77
C GLU A 13 12.45 -4.26 -6.01
N THR A 14 13.09 -3.46 -5.15
CA THR A 14 14.55 -3.45 -4.99
C THR A 14 15.04 -4.83 -4.57
N ASP A 15 16.29 -5.19 -4.89
CA ASP A 15 16.87 -6.51 -4.59
C ASP A 15 16.84 -6.80 -3.09
N GLU A 16 17.11 -5.78 -2.30
CA GLU A 16 17.04 -5.83 -0.83
C GLU A 16 16.06 -4.79 -0.27
N ILE A 17 15.56 -5.07 0.94
CA ILE A 17 14.78 -4.16 1.77
C ILE A 17 15.32 -4.17 3.20
N GLY A 18 15.03 -3.15 3.99
CA GLY A 18 15.37 -3.15 5.42
C GLY A 18 16.30 -2.01 5.82
N ARG A 19 17.58 -2.25 6.03
CA ARG A 19 18.57 -1.22 6.34
C ARG A 19 19.63 -1.16 5.24
N LEU A 20 19.54 -0.16 4.38
CA LEU A 20 20.36 -0.01 3.17
C LEU A 20 21.17 1.30 3.20
N PRO A 21 22.19 1.42 4.08
CA PRO A 21 22.89 2.69 4.29
C PRO A 21 23.72 3.14 3.07
N ASN A 22 23.89 2.29 2.07
CA ASN A 22 24.64 2.57 0.84
C ASN A 22 23.71 2.93 -0.35
N HIS A 23 22.38 2.95 -0.14
CA HIS A 23 21.40 3.26 -1.18
C HIS A 23 20.70 4.58 -0.86
N SER A 24 20.81 5.52 -1.79
CA SER A 24 20.04 6.77 -1.72
C SER A 24 18.59 6.54 -2.16
N THR A 25 17.71 7.44 -1.75
CA THR A 25 16.31 7.44 -2.21
C THR A 25 16.23 7.34 -3.75
N LEU A 26 17.00 8.15 -4.48
CA LEU A 26 17.05 8.08 -5.93
C LEU A 26 17.59 6.73 -6.44
N GLY A 27 18.62 6.17 -5.79
CA GLY A 27 19.18 4.85 -6.14
C GLY A 27 18.12 3.74 -6.02
N LEU A 28 17.31 3.77 -4.98
CA LEU A 28 16.21 2.80 -4.76
C LEU A 28 15.11 2.93 -5.84
N HIS A 29 14.78 4.15 -6.28
CA HIS A 29 13.89 4.34 -7.44
C HIS A 29 14.46 3.72 -8.71
N ILE A 30 15.77 3.95 -8.99
CA ILE A 30 16.43 3.45 -10.20
C ILE A 30 16.48 1.91 -10.19
N GLU A 31 16.81 1.31 -9.06
CA GLU A 31 16.90 -0.15 -8.93
C GLU A 31 15.53 -0.80 -9.11
N GLY A 32 14.50 -0.34 -8.37
CA GLY A 32 13.14 -0.86 -8.52
C GLY A 32 12.59 -0.68 -9.94
N ALA A 33 12.87 0.47 -10.57
CA ALA A 33 12.49 0.73 -11.96
C ALA A 33 13.13 -0.25 -12.94
N ARG A 34 14.45 -0.49 -12.82
CA ARG A 34 15.17 -1.45 -13.66
C ARG A 34 14.62 -2.87 -13.50
N ASN A 35 14.38 -3.26 -12.28
CA ASN A 35 13.84 -4.58 -11.97
C ASN A 35 12.42 -4.77 -12.55
N ALA A 36 11.54 -3.79 -12.43
CA ALA A 36 10.18 -3.87 -12.98
C ALA A 36 10.15 -3.83 -14.52
N VAL A 37 11.01 -3.03 -15.14
CA VAL A 37 11.13 -2.97 -16.61
C VAL A 37 11.70 -4.28 -17.14
N ALA A 38 12.69 -4.87 -16.47
CA ALA A 38 13.22 -6.20 -16.81
C ALA A 38 12.17 -7.30 -16.60
N ASP A 39 11.37 -7.25 -15.53
CA ASP A 39 10.25 -8.16 -15.27
C ASP A 39 9.22 -8.15 -16.41
N ALA A 40 9.00 -6.98 -17.02
CA ALA A 40 8.16 -6.84 -18.22
C ALA A 40 8.85 -7.27 -19.52
N GLY A 41 10.15 -7.60 -19.51
CA GLY A 41 10.91 -7.89 -20.73
C GLY A 41 11.16 -6.66 -21.61
N LEU A 42 11.08 -5.46 -21.03
CA LEU A 42 11.23 -4.18 -21.70
C LEU A 42 12.61 -3.54 -21.42
N THR A 43 12.84 -2.40 -22.06
CA THR A 43 13.97 -1.50 -21.82
C THR A 43 13.45 -0.11 -21.44
N MET A 44 14.30 0.75 -20.90
CA MET A 44 13.92 2.14 -20.56
C MET A 44 13.47 2.95 -21.78
N LYS A 45 13.83 2.54 -23.00
CA LYS A 45 13.40 3.19 -24.25
C LYS A 45 11.93 2.93 -24.59
N ASP A 46 11.34 1.91 -23.99
CA ASP A 46 9.95 1.54 -24.22
C ASP A 46 8.99 2.31 -23.30
N ILE A 47 9.52 3.12 -22.38
CA ILE A 47 8.77 3.88 -21.40
C ILE A 47 8.55 5.31 -21.91
N ASP A 48 7.29 5.72 -22.05
CA ASP A 48 6.86 7.03 -22.50
C ASP A 48 6.04 7.82 -21.45
N GLY A 49 5.79 7.21 -20.28
CA GLY A 49 5.16 7.88 -19.13
C GLY A 49 5.82 7.49 -17.81
N ILE A 50 5.85 8.41 -16.85
CA ILE A 50 6.39 8.15 -15.51
C ILE A 50 5.55 8.79 -14.42
N ALA A 51 5.35 8.04 -13.33
CA ALA A 51 4.74 8.55 -12.11
C ALA A 51 5.59 8.20 -10.88
N THR A 52 5.69 9.14 -9.96
CA THR A 52 6.28 8.93 -8.64
C THR A 52 5.84 10.03 -7.67
N VAL A 53 6.06 9.82 -6.39
CA VAL A 53 5.66 10.76 -5.33
C VAL A 53 6.85 11.20 -4.50
N SER A 54 6.77 12.39 -3.93
CA SER A 54 7.77 12.98 -3.04
C SER A 54 9.04 13.45 -3.76
N ALA A 55 10.16 13.47 -3.07
CA ALA A 55 11.47 13.83 -3.57
C ALA A 55 12.40 12.59 -3.53
N PRO A 56 12.99 12.19 -4.68
CA PRO A 56 12.98 12.89 -5.98
C PRO A 56 11.65 12.76 -6.72
N GLY A 57 11.23 13.86 -7.38
CA GLY A 57 10.00 13.86 -8.19
C GLY A 57 10.18 13.19 -9.57
N PRO A 58 9.09 13.10 -10.37
CA PRO A 58 9.09 12.33 -11.61
C PRO A 58 10.12 12.84 -12.65
N VAL A 59 10.38 14.13 -12.70
CA VAL A 59 11.38 14.72 -13.63
C VAL A 59 12.79 14.26 -13.27
N GLN A 60 13.16 14.25 -11.98
CA GLN A 60 14.49 13.80 -11.55
C GLN A 60 14.67 12.30 -11.75
N VAL A 61 13.65 11.50 -11.48
CA VAL A 61 13.70 10.04 -11.68
C VAL A 61 13.79 9.71 -13.17
N ALA A 62 12.98 10.35 -14.03
CA ALA A 62 13.06 10.21 -15.49
C ALA A 62 14.43 10.53 -16.02
N HIS A 63 15.01 11.67 -15.61
CA HIS A 63 16.36 12.08 -16.01
C HIS A 63 17.41 11.03 -15.62
N ALA A 64 17.36 10.53 -14.38
CA ALA A 64 18.32 9.53 -13.89
C ALA A 64 18.20 8.16 -14.59
N LEU A 65 17.00 7.82 -15.09
CA LEU A 65 16.74 6.61 -15.87
C LEU A 65 17.02 6.79 -17.38
N GLY A 66 17.26 8.02 -17.85
CA GLY A 66 17.42 8.33 -19.28
C GLY A 66 16.09 8.23 -20.06
N ILE A 67 14.97 8.44 -19.39
CA ILE A 67 13.63 8.46 -19.99
C ILE A 67 13.26 9.90 -20.36
N TYR A 68 12.62 10.06 -21.52
CA TYR A 68 12.04 11.33 -21.99
C TYR A 68 10.53 11.14 -22.12
N PRO A 69 9.78 11.24 -21.01
CA PRO A 69 8.38 10.85 -21.00
C PRO A 69 7.48 11.93 -21.64
N ASP A 70 6.45 11.48 -22.36
CA ASP A 70 5.37 12.32 -22.88
C ASP A 70 4.33 12.66 -21.80
N TRP A 71 4.28 11.84 -20.73
CA TRP A 71 3.34 11.99 -19.61
C TRP A 71 4.04 11.86 -18.26
N LEU A 72 3.66 12.74 -17.32
CA LEU A 72 4.20 12.78 -15.95
C LEU A 72 3.08 12.88 -14.92
N ASP A 73 3.24 12.18 -13.78
CA ASP A 73 2.40 12.39 -12.60
C ASP A 73 3.26 12.45 -11.32
N GLY A 74 2.99 13.44 -10.49
CA GLY A 74 3.65 13.64 -9.19
C GLY A 74 2.65 13.77 -8.05
N THR A 75 1.41 13.32 -8.22
CA THR A 75 0.35 13.44 -7.20
C THR A 75 0.77 12.73 -5.91
N GLY A 76 0.78 13.49 -4.80
CA GLY A 76 1.20 13.02 -3.49
C GLY A 76 0.06 13.06 -2.47
N VAL A 77 -0.37 11.87 -2.01
CA VAL A 77 -1.38 11.69 -0.94
C VAL A 77 -0.87 10.73 0.15
N GLY A 78 0.43 10.68 0.35
CA GLY A 78 1.07 9.74 1.28
C GLY A 78 1.22 8.33 0.69
N GLY A 79 1.20 7.32 1.55
CA GLY A 79 1.54 5.95 1.19
C GLY A 79 0.64 5.25 0.17
N THR A 80 -0.54 5.79 -0.09
CA THR A 80 -1.49 5.30 -1.11
C THR A 80 -1.33 5.96 -2.48
N SER A 81 -0.37 6.87 -2.67
CA SER A 81 -0.15 7.59 -3.93
C SER A 81 0.01 6.66 -5.13
N PHE A 82 0.62 5.50 -4.95
CA PHE A 82 0.85 4.54 -6.04
C PHE A 82 -0.44 3.94 -6.59
N LEU A 83 -1.48 3.79 -5.77
CA LEU A 83 -2.81 3.37 -6.22
C LEU A 83 -3.46 4.47 -7.08
N LEU A 84 -3.32 5.75 -6.67
CA LEU A 84 -3.74 6.89 -7.50
C LEU A 84 -2.99 6.91 -8.84
N HIS A 85 -1.65 6.73 -8.80
CA HIS A 85 -0.85 6.69 -10.03
C HIS A 85 -1.30 5.57 -10.97
N VAL A 86 -1.71 4.39 -10.46
CA VAL A 86 -2.30 3.33 -11.28
C VAL A 86 -3.60 3.83 -11.94
N ARG A 87 -4.51 4.48 -11.18
CA ARG A 87 -5.74 5.04 -11.73
C ARG A 87 -5.47 6.11 -12.78
N HIS A 88 -4.53 7.02 -12.51
CA HIS A 88 -4.15 8.08 -13.43
C HIS A 88 -3.47 7.52 -14.69
N ALA A 89 -2.63 6.47 -14.54
CA ALA A 89 -2.03 5.75 -15.66
C ALA A 89 -3.10 5.08 -16.54
N VAL A 90 -4.12 4.46 -15.95
CA VAL A 90 -5.27 3.89 -16.69
C VAL A 90 -5.96 4.99 -17.51
N ALA A 91 -6.20 6.16 -16.93
CA ALA A 91 -6.82 7.27 -17.63
C ALA A 91 -5.92 7.81 -18.75
N ALA A 92 -4.62 7.96 -18.51
CA ALA A 92 -3.65 8.45 -19.48
C ALA A 92 -3.51 7.51 -20.69
N ILE A 93 -3.42 6.19 -20.46
CA ILE A 93 -3.36 5.18 -21.52
C ILE A 93 -4.64 5.18 -22.35
N ARG A 94 -5.81 5.19 -21.72
CA ARG A 94 -7.11 5.25 -22.40
C ARG A 94 -7.29 6.53 -23.23
N ALA A 95 -6.71 7.64 -22.77
CA ALA A 95 -6.73 8.93 -23.48
C ALA A 95 -5.65 9.04 -24.58
N GLY A 96 -4.71 8.09 -24.65
CA GLY A 96 -3.62 8.10 -25.62
C GLY A 96 -2.48 9.06 -25.30
N TYR A 97 -2.35 9.50 -24.05
CA TYR A 97 -1.26 10.38 -23.60
C TYR A 97 0.07 9.64 -23.41
N ALA A 98 0.01 8.35 -23.10
CA ALA A 98 1.15 7.45 -23.03
C ALA A 98 0.73 6.02 -23.37
N LYS A 99 1.68 5.15 -23.71
CA LYS A 99 1.46 3.73 -24.04
C LYS A 99 1.99 2.81 -22.95
N THR A 100 3.12 3.18 -22.35
CA THR A 100 3.80 2.37 -21.35
C THR A 100 4.28 3.28 -20.20
N ILE A 101 3.61 3.18 -19.07
CA ILE A 101 3.85 4.04 -17.92
C ILE A 101 4.60 3.28 -16.84
N LEU A 102 5.69 3.85 -16.37
CA LEU A 102 6.49 3.38 -15.23
C LEU A 102 6.06 4.13 -13.96
N ILE A 103 5.59 3.42 -12.96
CA ILE A 103 5.30 3.96 -11.63
C ILE A 103 6.40 3.52 -10.69
N THR A 104 7.11 4.46 -10.04
CA THR A 104 8.28 4.14 -9.20
C THR A 104 8.09 4.55 -7.76
N HIS A 105 8.70 3.79 -6.88
CA HIS A 105 8.85 4.06 -5.45
C HIS A 105 10.29 3.80 -5.01
N GLY A 106 10.83 4.66 -4.17
CA GLY A 106 12.11 4.45 -3.49
C GLY A 106 12.19 5.34 -2.27
N GLU A 107 12.49 4.77 -1.13
CA GLU A 107 12.59 5.53 0.11
C GLU A 107 13.65 4.97 1.04
N SER A 108 14.52 5.86 1.54
CA SER A 108 15.49 5.56 2.59
C SER A 108 14.93 6.00 3.95
N GLY A 109 13.81 5.38 4.33
CA GLY A 109 13.07 5.75 5.53
C GLY A 109 13.86 5.53 6.82
N ARG A 110 14.64 4.45 6.88
CA ARG A 110 15.45 4.06 8.02
C ARG A 110 16.85 4.69 8.00
N SER A 111 17.56 4.57 6.88
CA SER A 111 18.95 5.03 6.77
C SER A 111 19.08 6.51 6.42
N ARG A 112 18.02 7.12 5.90
CA ARG A 112 17.91 8.55 5.58
C ARG A 112 18.92 9.05 4.54
N VAL A 113 19.41 8.18 3.67
CA VAL A 113 20.38 8.51 2.61
C VAL A 113 19.70 9.22 1.44
N GLY A 114 19.99 10.49 1.28
CA GLY A 114 19.34 11.33 0.25
C GLY A 114 17.87 11.65 0.53
N ALA A 115 17.37 11.31 1.69
CA ALA A 115 16.02 11.66 2.10
C ALA A 115 15.99 13.08 2.70
N PRO A 116 14.98 13.90 2.40
CA PRO A 116 14.82 15.21 3.03
C PRO A 116 14.60 15.05 4.54
N PRO A 117 14.98 16.06 5.34
CA PRO A 117 14.64 16.08 6.75
C PRO A 117 13.11 16.01 6.93
N TYR A 118 12.65 15.11 7.81
CA TYR A 118 11.24 15.13 8.21
C TYR A 118 11.01 16.36 9.11
N ARG A 119 10.29 17.34 8.58
CA ARG A 119 9.83 18.51 9.33
C ARG A 119 8.37 18.72 9.00
N GLY A 120 7.51 18.72 10.02
CA GLY A 120 6.14 19.19 9.88
C GLY A 120 6.16 20.66 9.43
N ASP A 121 5.28 21.00 8.49
CA ASP A 121 5.10 22.39 8.09
C ASP A 121 4.22 23.10 9.13
N PRO A 122 4.77 24.04 9.91
CA PRO A 122 3.98 24.77 10.91
C PRO A 122 2.93 25.70 10.28
N ALA A 123 3.03 26.01 8.98
CA ALA A 123 2.03 26.78 8.25
C ALA A 123 0.89 25.92 7.67
N SER A 124 1.05 24.60 7.67
CA SER A 124 -0.02 23.68 7.23
C SER A 124 -1.21 23.68 8.20
N PRO A 125 -2.42 23.27 7.76
CA PRO A 125 -3.56 23.10 8.66
C PRO A 125 -3.25 22.21 9.86
N VAL A 126 -2.56 21.09 9.66
CA VAL A 126 -2.13 20.19 10.75
C VAL A 126 -1.17 20.91 11.70
N GLY A 127 -0.19 21.65 11.16
CA GLY A 127 0.77 22.42 11.97
C GLY A 127 0.13 23.50 12.81
N GLN A 128 -0.93 24.13 12.31
CA GLN A 128 -1.62 25.22 13.01
C GLN A 128 -2.70 24.72 14.00
N PHE A 129 -3.43 23.67 13.66
CA PHE A 129 -4.67 23.30 14.37
C PHE A 129 -4.61 21.93 15.06
N GLU A 130 -3.62 21.08 14.79
CA GLU A 130 -3.46 19.79 15.46
C GLU A 130 -2.16 19.70 16.26
N ALA A 131 -1.03 20.10 15.69
CA ALA A 131 0.27 20.02 16.36
C ALA A 131 0.33 20.75 17.72
N PRO A 132 -0.31 21.90 17.93
CA PRO A 132 -0.35 22.57 19.25
C PRO A 132 -1.02 21.73 20.34
N TYR A 133 -1.85 20.76 19.98
CA TYR A 133 -2.53 19.86 20.91
C TYR A 133 -1.80 18.54 21.12
N GLY A 134 -0.57 18.38 20.58
CA GLY A 134 0.29 17.24 20.82
C GLY A 134 0.26 16.16 19.75
N THR A 135 -0.34 16.41 18.59
CA THR A 135 -0.22 15.51 17.44
C THR A 135 1.15 15.67 16.78
N LEU A 136 2.08 14.78 17.15
CA LEU A 136 3.48 14.84 16.73
C LEU A 136 3.80 13.87 15.58
N GLY A 137 2.80 13.47 14.82
CA GLY A 137 2.93 12.55 13.69
C GLY A 137 1.91 11.41 13.72
N PRO A 138 1.97 10.48 12.76
CA PRO A 138 0.92 9.47 12.56
C PRO A 138 0.58 8.64 13.80
N THR A 139 1.57 8.29 14.63
CA THR A 139 1.36 7.50 15.85
C THR A 139 0.44 8.16 16.87
N THR A 140 0.45 9.49 16.94
CA THR A 140 -0.43 10.24 17.86
C THR A 140 -1.72 10.69 17.18
N THR A 141 -1.67 10.89 15.86
CA THR A 141 -2.81 11.37 15.08
C THR A 141 -3.97 10.36 15.08
N PHE A 142 -3.67 9.08 14.92
CA PHE A 142 -4.70 8.02 14.83
C PHE A 142 -5.23 7.50 16.17
N THR A 143 -4.70 7.98 17.30
CA THR A 143 -5.15 7.50 18.63
C THR A 143 -6.61 7.85 18.90
N ILE A 144 -7.04 9.07 18.60
CA ILE A 144 -8.41 9.54 18.90
C ILE A 144 -9.46 8.80 18.08
N PRO A 145 -9.32 8.64 16.76
CA PRO A 145 -10.22 7.80 15.96
C PRO A 145 -10.34 6.39 16.52
N LEU A 146 -9.21 5.73 16.79
CA LEU A 146 -9.21 4.37 17.32
C LEU A 146 -9.88 4.28 18.70
N LEU A 147 -9.58 5.18 19.63
CA LEU A 147 -10.22 5.20 20.95
C LEU A 147 -11.74 5.41 20.84
N ARG A 148 -12.18 6.24 19.90
CA ARG A 148 -13.60 6.41 19.63
C ARG A 148 -14.23 5.13 19.09
N TYR A 149 -13.57 4.47 18.15
CA TYR A 149 -14.04 3.19 17.62
C TYR A 149 -14.11 2.10 18.70
N MET A 150 -13.04 1.96 19.52
CA MET A 150 -13.01 1.02 20.63
C MET A 150 -14.19 1.24 21.60
N LYS A 151 -14.48 2.50 21.92
CA LYS A 151 -15.60 2.87 22.82
C LYS A 151 -16.95 2.53 22.21
N ASP A 152 -17.17 2.88 20.94
CA ASP A 152 -18.50 2.81 20.33
C ASP A 152 -18.85 1.39 19.84
N TYR A 153 -17.85 0.60 19.47
CA TYR A 153 -18.02 -0.76 18.91
C TYR A 153 -17.43 -1.88 19.75
N GLY A 154 -16.82 -1.56 20.88
CA GLY A 154 -16.33 -2.58 21.81
C GLY A 154 -15.10 -3.33 21.34
N LEU A 155 -14.31 -2.78 20.40
CA LEU A 155 -13.04 -3.38 19.99
C LEU A 155 -12.11 -3.50 21.18
N THR A 156 -11.63 -4.72 21.48
CA THR A 156 -10.70 -4.95 22.58
C THR A 156 -9.25 -4.77 22.16
N HIS A 157 -8.36 -4.64 23.14
CA HIS A 157 -6.91 -4.58 22.88
C HIS A 157 -6.40 -5.88 22.26
N GLU A 158 -6.96 -7.02 22.67
CA GLU A 158 -6.60 -8.34 22.14
C GLU A 158 -6.99 -8.47 20.66
N GLN A 159 -8.17 -8.00 20.28
CA GLN A 159 -8.61 -7.99 18.88
C GLN A 159 -7.76 -7.06 18.02
N LEU A 160 -7.37 -5.90 18.53
CA LEU A 160 -6.45 -4.99 17.85
C LEU A 160 -5.07 -5.64 17.68
N ALA A 161 -4.53 -6.23 18.74
CA ALA A 161 -3.24 -6.92 18.74
C ALA A 161 -3.22 -8.09 17.76
N TYR A 162 -4.33 -8.81 17.63
CA TYR A 162 -4.41 -9.98 16.74
C TYR A 162 -4.23 -9.63 15.26
N VAL A 163 -4.47 -8.40 14.85
CA VAL A 163 -4.14 -7.94 13.49
C VAL A 163 -2.64 -8.14 13.20
N ALA A 164 -1.78 -7.76 14.15
CA ALA A 164 -0.33 -7.96 14.00
C ALA A 164 0.05 -9.45 14.05
N VAL A 165 -0.63 -10.25 14.86
CA VAL A 165 -0.44 -11.71 14.93
C VAL A 165 -0.77 -12.36 13.59
N ALA A 166 -1.93 -12.09 13.01
CA ALA A 166 -2.36 -12.65 11.73
C ALA A 166 -1.38 -12.29 10.61
N GLN A 167 -0.93 -11.05 10.54
CA GLN A 167 0.05 -10.62 9.54
C GLN A 167 1.43 -11.23 9.76
N ARG A 168 1.85 -11.45 11.01
CA ARG A 168 3.10 -12.14 11.32
C ARG A 168 3.06 -13.62 10.89
N GLN A 169 1.92 -14.26 10.92
CA GLN A 169 1.76 -15.61 10.38
C GLN A 169 2.01 -15.65 8.86
N TRP A 170 1.52 -14.67 8.11
CA TRP A 170 1.86 -14.52 6.68
C TRP A 170 3.35 -14.23 6.48
N ALA A 171 3.89 -13.28 7.23
CA ALA A 171 5.30 -12.90 7.16
C ALA A 171 6.25 -14.07 7.43
N SER A 172 5.87 -15.00 8.34
CA SER A 172 6.68 -16.18 8.65
C SER A 172 6.93 -17.08 7.43
N LYS A 173 6.03 -17.04 6.45
CA LYS A 173 6.13 -17.78 5.18
C LYS A 173 6.88 -17.00 4.10
N ASN A 174 7.18 -15.72 4.30
CA ASN A 174 7.84 -14.87 3.33
C ASN A 174 9.32 -14.64 3.71
N PRO A 175 10.28 -15.23 2.99
CA PRO A 175 11.70 -15.10 3.31
C PRO A 175 12.22 -13.66 3.22
N ARG A 176 11.54 -12.78 2.49
CA ARG A 176 11.89 -11.37 2.39
C ARG A 176 11.35 -10.52 3.55
N ALA A 177 10.38 -11.01 4.32
CA ALA A 177 9.80 -10.23 5.41
C ALA A 177 10.83 -9.90 6.49
N MET A 178 10.79 -8.67 6.98
CA MET A 178 11.73 -8.16 7.98
C MET A 178 11.57 -8.83 9.34
N PHE A 179 10.33 -9.18 9.72
CA PHE A 179 10.03 -9.90 10.94
C PHE A 179 9.23 -11.16 10.62
N ARG A 180 9.77 -12.32 10.97
CA ARG A 180 9.21 -13.63 10.63
C ARG A 180 8.92 -14.52 11.84
N ASP A 181 9.49 -14.19 12.98
CA ASP A 181 9.27 -14.98 14.20
C ASP A 181 7.80 -14.84 14.63
N ILE A 182 7.13 -15.96 14.82
CA ILE A 182 5.73 -15.99 15.24
C ILE A 182 5.58 -15.29 16.59
N ILE A 183 4.53 -14.50 16.71
CA ILE A 183 4.15 -13.79 17.93
C ILE A 183 2.71 -14.15 18.31
N ASN A 184 2.38 -13.95 19.57
CA ASN A 184 1.02 -14.07 20.08
C ASN A 184 0.50 -12.70 20.60
N VAL A 185 -0.74 -12.67 21.06
CA VAL A 185 -1.39 -11.44 21.56
C VAL A 185 -0.63 -10.87 22.76
N GLU A 186 -0.17 -11.74 23.66
CA GLU A 186 0.57 -11.34 24.87
C GLU A 186 1.90 -10.66 24.50
N ASP A 187 2.61 -11.15 23.46
CA ASP A 187 3.83 -10.52 22.95
C ASP A 187 3.56 -9.10 22.43
N VAL A 188 2.43 -8.91 21.72
CA VAL A 188 2.04 -7.61 21.21
C VAL A 188 1.73 -6.65 22.35
N LEU A 189 0.89 -7.06 23.29
CA LEU A 189 0.47 -6.25 24.45
C LEU A 189 1.62 -5.99 25.44
N ALA A 190 2.60 -6.87 25.52
CA ALA A 190 3.81 -6.68 26.32
C ALA A 190 4.85 -5.76 25.64
N SER A 191 4.72 -5.53 24.34
CA SER A 191 5.61 -4.63 23.62
C SER A 191 5.43 -3.18 24.08
N ARG A 192 6.46 -2.34 23.86
CA ARG A 192 6.48 -0.95 24.35
C ARG A 192 5.25 -0.17 23.84
N MET A 193 4.53 0.50 24.74
CA MET A 193 3.51 1.48 24.39
C MET A 193 4.15 2.65 23.64
N VAL A 194 3.66 2.95 22.44
CA VAL A 194 4.12 4.08 21.61
C VAL A 194 3.27 5.32 21.87
N ALA A 195 1.98 5.18 21.69
CA ALA A 195 0.96 6.19 22.01
C ALA A 195 -0.37 5.46 22.26
N TYR A 196 -0.93 5.58 23.46
CA TYR A 196 -2.14 4.83 23.82
C TYR A 196 -3.26 5.02 22.78
N PRO A 197 -3.86 3.94 22.24
CA PRO A 197 -3.74 2.55 22.67
C PRO A 197 -2.68 1.72 21.92
N PHE A 198 -1.85 2.30 21.04
CA PHE A 198 -0.92 1.57 20.18
C PHE A 198 0.32 1.08 20.94
N HIS A 199 0.58 -0.22 20.84
CA HIS A 199 1.84 -0.84 21.15
C HIS A 199 2.79 -0.87 19.94
N LEU A 200 4.08 -1.10 20.16
CA LEU A 200 5.11 -1.07 19.12
C LEU A 200 4.81 -2.02 17.96
N LEU A 201 4.35 -3.23 18.25
CA LEU A 201 4.06 -4.25 17.23
C LEU A 201 2.76 -4.00 16.45
N GLU A 202 1.97 -3.02 16.87
CA GLU A 202 0.77 -2.52 16.18
C GLU A 202 1.07 -1.35 15.23
N CYS A 203 2.33 -0.91 15.18
CA CYS A 203 2.82 0.16 14.32
C CYS A 203 3.66 -0.41 13.18
N CYS A 204 3.58 0.20 12.01
CA CYS A 204 4.38 -0.20 10.85
C CYS A 204 5.87 -0.08 11.10
N LEU A 205 6.62 -0.84 10.31
CA LEU A 205 8.08 -0.84 10.32
C LEU A 205 8.65 0.49 9.79
N VAL A 206 9.93 0.70 10.04
CA VAL A 206 10.73 1.75 9.39
C VAL A 206 11.90 1.07 8.69
N THR A 207 11.85 1.07 7.36
CA THR A 207 12.82 0.37 6.50
C THR A 207 13.29 1.26 5.34
N ASP A 208 14.25 0.77 4.58
CA ASP A 208 14.66 1.28 3.28
C ASP A 208 14.21 0.30 2.21
N GLY A 209 13.98 0.78 1.00
CA GLY A 209 13.60 -0.04 -0.14
C GLY A 209 12.71 0.70 -1.12
N GLY A 210 12.21 -0.03 -2.09
CA GLY A 210 11.35 0.51 -3.11
C GLY A 210 10.89 -0.55 -4.09
N GLY A 211 10.35 -0.09 -5.21
CA GLY A 211 9.90 -0.93 -6.29
C GLY A 211 9.25 -0.13 -7.40
N ALA A 212 8.78 -0.82 -8.42
CA ALA A 212 8.08 -0.18 -9.51
C ALA A 212 7.06 -1.10 -10.18
N LEU A 213 6.19 -0.49 -10.97
CA LEU A 213 5.21 -1.15 -11.83
C LEU A 213 5.37 -0.64 -13.26
N VAL A 214 5.17 -1.52 -14.23
CA VAL A 214 4.98 -1.17 -15.63
C VAL A 214 3.54 -1.39 -16.02
N VAL A 215 2.85 -0.32 -16.43
CA VAL A 215 1.44 -0.31 -16.77
C VAL A 215 1.27 -0.01 -18.26
N THR A 216 0.46 -0.79 -18.96
CA THR A 216 0.23 -0.64 -20.41
C THR A 216 -1.15 -1.14 -20.82
N SER A 217 -1.49 -0.98 -22.10
CA SER A 217 -2.75 -1.43 -22.67
C SER A 217 -2.82 -2.97 -22.75
N ALA A 218 -4.01 -3.54 -22.51
CA ALA A 218 -4.24 -4.98 -22.45
C ALA A 218 -4.16 -5.69 -23.82
N ASP A 219 -4.29 -4.96 -24.92
CA ASP A 219 -4.09 -5.51 -26.27
C ASP A 219 -2.63 -5.94 -26.54
N ARG A 220 -1.72 -5.46 -25.71
CA ARG A 220 -0.30 -5.84 -25.72
C ARG A 220 0.04 -7.03 -24.78
N ALA A 221 -0.94 -7.62 -24.13
CA ALA A 221 -0.70 -8.68 -23.14
C ALA A 221 0.17 -9.84 -23.64
N ALA A 222 0.06 -10.18 -24.94
CA ALA A 222 0.84 -11.23 -25.57
C ALA A 222 2.33 -10.86 -25.83
N ASP A 223 2.69 -9.58 -25.70
CA ASP A 223 4.06 -9.10 -25.92
C ASP A 223 4.99 -9.37 -24.71
N PHE A 224 4.42 -9.70 -23.55
CA PHE A 224 5.14 -9.79 -22.28
C PHE A 224 5.46 -11.24 -21.90
N PRO A 225 6.63 -11.50 -21.27
CA PRO A 225 7.08 -12.84 -20.92
C PRO A 225 6.30 -13.48 -19.76
N LYS A 226 5.65 -12.67 -18.93
CA LYS A 226 4.88 -13.11 -17.76
C LYS A 226 3.39 -12.90 -17.96
N PRO A 227 2.53 -13.67 -17.26
CA PRO A 227 1.09 -13.44 -17.29
C PRO A 227 0.73 -12.00 -16.92
N ALA A 228 -0.06 -11.35 -17.78
CA ALA A 228 -0.53 -10.00 -17.54
C ALA A 228 -1.58 -9.99 -16.41
N VAL A 229 -1.48 -9.01 -15.50
CA VAL A 229 -2.47 -8.81 -14.47
C VAL A 229 -3.41 -7.67 -14.88
N HIS A 230 -4.68 -8.00 -15.11
CA HIS A 230 -5.68 -7.06 -15.58
C HIS A 230 -6.16 -6.13 -14.48
N LEU A 231 -6.18 -4.83 -14.74
CA LEU A 231 -6.79 -3.82 -13.88
C LEU A 231 -8.29 -3.75 -14.18
N LEU A 232 -9.09 -4.36 -13.34
CA LEU A 232 -10.55 -4.46 -13.53
C LEU A 232 -11.28 -3.17 -13.16
N GLY A 233 -10.85 -2.54 -12.08
CA GLY A 233 -11.44 -1.30 -11.60
C GLY A 233 -10.49 -0.54 -10.68
N THR A 234 -10.71 0.76 -10.59
CA THR A 234 -9.91 1.68 -9.78
C THR A 234 -10.81 2.69 -9.07
N GLY A 235 -10.41 3.15 -7.89
CA GLY A 235 -11.17 4.16 -7.16
C GLY A 235 -10.24 5.06 -6.38
N GLU A 236 -10.63 6.33 -6.26
CA GLU A 236 -9.96 7.31 -5.42
C GLU A 236 -10.98 8.19 -4.72
N ALA A 237 -10.63 8.65 -3.54
CA ALA A 237 -11.39 9.62 -2.79
C ALA A 237 -10.50 10.33 -1.77
N SER A 238 -10.89 11.54 -1.40
CA SER A 238 -10.23 12.32 -0.35
C SER A 238 -11.29 12.93 0.56
N GLU A 239 -11.04 12.94 1.85
CA GLU A 239 -11.93 13.53 2.85
C GLU A 239 -11.33 14.81 3.42
N THR A 240 -10.27 14.70 4.18
CA THR A 240 -9.63 15.81 4.87
C THR A 240 -8.15 15.53 5.11
N PRO A 241 -7.28 16.55 5.10
CA PRO A 241 -5.89 16.38 5.52
C PRO A 241 -5.72 16.29 7.04
N MET A 242 -6.79 16.53 7.81
CA MET A 242 -6.77 16.66 9.27
C MET A 242 -7.66 15.62 9.92
N ILE A 243 -7.10 14.79 10.80
CA ILE A 243 -7.87 13.78 11.53
C ILE A 243 -8.96 14.41 12.41
N SER A 244 -8.68 15.57 13.00
CA SER A 244 -9.66 16.32 13.80
C SER A 244 -10.89 16.77 13.01
N GLN A 245 -10.83 16.73 11.69
CA GLN A 245 -11.91 17.14 10.78
C GLN A 245 -12.56 15.95 10.05
N MET A 246 -12.26 14.71 10.44
CA MET A 246 -12.96 13.53 9.91
C MET A 246 -14.47 13.66 10.15
N LEU A 247 -15.27 13.30 9.16
CA LEU A 247 -16.73 13.28 9.27
C LEU A 247 -17.22 12.27 10.31
N ASP A 248 -16.56 11.13 10.40
CA ASP A 248 -16.78 10.09 11.40
C ASP A 248 -15.44 9.49 11.83
N PHE A 249 -15.05 9.63 13.09
CA PHE A 249 -13.81 9.04 13.61
C PHE A 249 -13.82 7.51 13.59
N THR A 250 -14.96 6.89 13.48
CA THR A 250 -15.08 5.43 13.51
C THR A 250 -15.11 4.80 12.12
N GLU A 251 -15.04 5.61 11.05
CA GLU A 251 -15.16 5.15 9.68
C GLU A 251 -14.29 5.97 8.73
N SER A 252 -13.69 5.33 7.74
CA SER A 252 -13.04 6.03 6.64
C SER A 252 -14.00 6.17 5.46
N GLN A 253 -14.56 7.38 5.28
CA GLN A 253 -15.42 7.69 4.15
C GLN A 253 -14.69 7.54 2.80
N MET A 254 -13.38 7.83 2.76
CA MET A 254 -12.58 7.68 1.55
C MET A 254 -12.43 6.21 1.12
N PHE A 255 -12.24 5.26 2.06
CA PHE A 255 -12.25 3.83 1.72
C PHE A 255 -13.57 3.42 1.11
N ARG A 256 -14.69 3.81 1.73
CA ARG A 256 -16.03 3.50 1.23
C ARG A 256 -16.25 4.05 -0.18
N GLN A 257 -15.92 5.31 -0.41
CA GLN A 257 -16.13 5.98 -1.71
C GLN A 257 -15.23 5.38 -2.79
N ALA A 258 -13.94 5.22 -2.51
CA ALA A 258 -12.97 4.65 -3.44
C ALA A 258 -13.33 3.19 -3.77
N GLY A 259 -13.63 2.38 -2.75
CA GLY A 259 -14.04 0.98 -2.92
C GLY A 259 -15.30 0.84 -3.76
N ARG A 260 -16.35 1.64 -3.47
CA ARG A 260 -17.59 1.64 -4.27
C ARG A 260 -17.33 1.94 -5.74
N THR A 261 -16.44 2.90 -6.03
CA THR A 261 -16.08 3.26 -7.41
C THR A 261 -15.33 2.11 -8.09
N ALA A 262 -14.32 1.53 -7.41
CA ALA A 262 -13.52 0.44 -7.94
C ALA A 262 -14.36 -0.82 -8.21
N PHE A 263 -15.19 -1.24 -7.27
CA PHE A 263 -16.08 -2.40 -7.42
C PHE A 263 -17.10 -2.19 -8.54
N ALA A 264 -17.67 -0.99 -8.66
CA ALA A 264 -18.60 -0.67 -9.74
C ALA A 264 -17.93 -0.67 -11.13
N GLU A 265 -16.69 -0.12 -11.24
CA GLU A 265 -15.94 -0.15 -12.50
C GLU A 265 -15.56 -1.58 -12.88
N ALA A 266 -15.17 -2.40 -11.91
CA ALA A 266 -14.82 -3.81 -12.10
C ALA A 266 -16.03 -4.72 -12.33
N ALA A 267 -17.24 -4.26 -12.04
CA ALA A 267 -18.49 -5.04 -12.05
C ALA A 267 -18.41 -6.29 -11.14
N ILE A 268 -17.79 -6.16 -9.96
CA ILE A 268 -17.64 -7.21 -8.94
C ILE A 268 -18.27 -6.80 -7.61
N THR A 269 -18.40 -7.77 -6.72
CA THR A 269 -18.81 -7.62 -5.34
C THR A 269 -17.72 -8.11 -4.39
N THR A 270 -17.87 -7.89 -3.10
CA THR A 270 -16.94 -8.43 -2.08
C THR A 270 -16.89 -9.95 -2.07
N ALA A 271 -17.95 -10.63 -2.50
CA ALA A 271 -18.00 -12.10 -2.59
C ALA A 271 -17.10 -12.70 -3.70
N ASP A 272 -16.71 -11.87 -4.67
CA ASP A 272 -15.82 -12.29 -5.77
C ASP A 272 -14.35 -12.19 -5.40
N VAL A 273 -14.01 -11.51 -4.29
CA VAL A 273 -12.62 -11.21 -3.87
C VAL A 273 -12.03 -12.41 -3.12
N ASN A 274 -10.87 -12.87 -3.59
CA ASN A 274 -10.16 -14.02 -3.01
C ASN A 274 -8.90 -13.62 -2.25
N HIS A 275 -8.42 -12.39 -2.43
CA HIS A 275 -7.21 -11.87 -1.82
C HIS A 275 -7.35 -10.37 -1.59
N LEU A 276 -6.89 -9.90 -0.44
CA LEU A 276 -7.05 -8.50 -0.03
C LEU A 276 -5.74 -7.93 0.50
N MET A 277 -5.40 -6.71 0.05
CA MET A 277 -4.29 -5.93 0.55
C MET A 277 -4.80 -4.59 1.07
N ILE A 278 -4.76 -4.38 2.37
CA ILE A 278 -5.10 -3.10 3.00
C ILE A 278 -3.85 -2.50 3.61
N TYR A 279 -3.53 -1.25 3.25
CA TYR A 279 -2.40 -0.55 3.80
C TYR A 279 -2.52 -0.41 5.33
N ASP A 280 -1.60 -1.04 6.04
CA ASP A 280 -1.59 -1.20 7.49
C ASP A 280 -0.46 -0.39 8.15
N ALA A 281 -0.50 0.93 8.01
CA ALA A 281 0.42 1.77 8.79
C ALA A 281 0.28 1.55 10.30
N PHE A 282 -0.92 1.15 10.75
CA PHE A 282 -1.25 0.76 12.11
C PHE A 282 -2.30 -0.36 12.09
N ALA A 283 -2.35 -1.17 13.12
CA ALA A 283 -3.23 -2.34 13.23
C ALA A 283 -4.73 -2.02 13.06
N HIS A 284 -5.19 -0.80 13.34
CA HIS A 284 -6.59 -0.41 13.16
C HIS A 284 -6.99 -0.19 11.69
N VAL A 285 -6.06 0.11 10.78
CA VAL A 285 -6.40 0.44 9.39
C VAL A 285 -7.03 -0.73 8.63
N PRO A 286 -6.55 -1.99 8.76
CA PRO A 286 -7.26 -3.15 8.24
C PRO A 286 -8.68 -3.31 8.77
N ILE A 287 -8.93 -3.01 10.04
CA ILE A 287 -10.28 -3.03 10.65
C ILE A 287 -11.20 -2.05 9.91
N TYR A 288 -10.76 -0.79 9.78
CA TYR A 288 -11.53 0.25 9.08
C TYR A 288 -11.74 -0.10 7.60
N GLY A 289 -10.71 -0.65 6.95
CA GLY A 289 -10.80 -1.04 5.54
C GLY A 289 -11.79 -2.16 5.28
N LEU A 290 -11.79 -3.23 6.08
CA LEU A 290 -12.73 -4.35 5.94
C LEU A 290 -14.19 -3.88 6.05
N GLU A 291 -14.48 -2.98 6.98
CA GLU A 291 -15.82 -2.44 7.18
C GLU A 291 -16.23 -1.46 6.09
N ALA A 292 -15.36 -0.50 5.79
CA ALA A 292 -15.66 0.53 4.80
C ALA A 292 -15.80 -0.02 3.38
N LEU A 293 -15.04 -1.08 3.03
CA LEU A 293 -15.16 -1.80 1.77
C LEU A 293 -16.36 -2.76 1.73
N GLY A 294 -16.97 -3.07 2.89
CA GLY A 294 -18.18 -3.88 2.98
C GLY A 294 -17.94 -5.39 3.05
N PHE A 295 -16.74 -5.83 3.44
CA PHE A 295 -16.46 -7.25 3.68
C PHE A 295 -17.15 -7.76 4.94
N VAL A 296 -17.24 -6.91 5.95
CA VAL A 296 -17.98 -7.16 7.20
C VAL A 296 -18.77 -5.91 7.58
N LYS A 297 -19.73 -6.05 8.49
CA LYS A 297 -20.49 -4.90 9.00
C LYS A 297 -19.67 -4.10 10.01
N LYS A 298 -20.09 -2.87 10.24
CA LYS A 298 -19.46 -1.98 11.22
C LYS A 298 -19.47 -2.59 12.63
N GLY A 299 -18.29 -2.65 13.28
CA GLY A 299 -18.07 -3.29 14.57
C GLY A 299 -17.72 -4.79 14.49
N GLU A 300 -17.74 -5.40 13.32
CA GLU A 300 -17.50 -6.84 13.17
C GLU A 300 -16.06 -7.19 12.73
N ALA A 301 -15.27 -6.20 12.26
CA ALA A 301 -13.93 -6.49 11.72
C ALA A 301 -12.94 -7.00 12.78
N GLY A 302 -12.98 -6.46 14.00
CA GLY A 302 -12.15 -6.94 15.10
C GLY A 302 -12.39 -8.43 15.41
N PRO A 303 -13.62 -8.85 15.74
CA PRO A 303 -13.97 -10.26 15.90
C PRO A 303 -13.61 -11.11 14.68
N PHE A 304 -13.93 -10.65 13.45
CA PHE A 304 -13.65 -11.37 12.21
C PHE A 304 -12.17 -11.72 12.04
N ILE A 305 -11.28 -10.76 12.31
CA ILE A 305 -9.83 -10.99 12.27
C ILE A 305 -9.41 -11.92 13.40
N PHE A 306 -9.92 -11.69 14.61
CA PHE A 306 -9.59 -12.47 15.81
C PHE A 306 -9.99 -13.96 15.69
N ASP A 307 -11.06 -14.24 14.93
CA ASP A 307 -11.53 -15.61 14.64
C ASP A 307 -10.70 -16.32 13.54
N GLY A 308 -9.56 -15.72 13.09
CA GLY A 308 -8.62 -16.33 12.16
C GLY A 308 -9.01 -16.21 10.69
N ASN A 309 -10.00 -15.39 10.33
CA ASN A 309 -10.49 -15.32 8.95
C ASN A 309 -9.49 -14.68 7.97
N THR A 310 -8.50 -13.93 8.46
CA THR A 310 -7.55 -13.18 7.62
C THR A 310 -6.15 -13.80 7.57
N GLU A 311 -5.88 -14.81 8.36
CA GLU A 311 -4.60 -15.50 8.44
C GLU A 311 -4.46 -16.64 7.42
N PRO A 312 -3.30 -17.32 7.32
CA PRO A 312 -3.13 -18.48 6.44
C PRO A 312 -4.17 -19.57 6.70
N GLY A 313 -4.98 -19.87 5.68
CA GLY A 313 -6.09 -20.82 5.78
C GLY A 313 -7.44 -20.21 6.15
N GLY A 314 -7.48 -18.92 6.45
CA GLY A 314 -8.70 -18.18 6.69
C GLY A 314 -9.52 -17.92 5.42
N SER A 315 -10.75 -17.46 5.60
CA SER A 315 -11.73 -17.27 4.51
C SER A 315 -11.43 -16.06 3.61
N LEU A 316 -10.69 -15.06 4.11
CA LEU A 316 -10.31 -13.84 3.39
C LEU A 316 -8.85 -13.50 3.65
N PRO A 317 -7.89 -14.09 2.91
CA PRO A 317 -6.47 -13.81 3.04
C PRO A 317 -6.16 -12.32 2.94
N LEU A 318 -5.54 -11.73 3.97
CA LEU A 318 -5.27 -10.31 4.06
C LEU A 318 -3.79 -10.03 4.31
N ASN A 319 -3.18 -9.12 3.51
CA ASN A 319 -1.79 -8.68 3.65
C ASN A 319 -0.79 -9.86 3.66
N THR A 320 -0.89 -10.70 2.66
CA THR A 320 -0.23 -12.03 2.58
C THR A 320 1.30 -11.97 2.49
N ASN A 321 1.90 -10.82 2.19
CA ASN A 321 3.35 -10.63 2.32
C ASN A 321 3.81 -10.35 3.77
N GLY A 322 2.89 -10.07 4.69
CA GLY A 322 3.13 -9.68 6.07
C GLY A 322 2.82 -8.22 6.39
N GLY A 323 2.39 -7.44 5.39
CA GLY A 323 1.95 -6.06 5.57
C GLY A 323 3.06 -5.08 5.98
N GLY A 324 2.68 -3.85 6.25
CA GLY A 324 3.55 -2.83 6.84
C GLY A 324 3.99 -3.16 8.26
N LEU A 325 3.24 -4.03 8.96
CA LEU A 325 3.55 -4.43 10.34
C LEU A 325 4.66 -5.49 10.43
N SER A 326 4.91 -6.26 9.38
CA SER A 326 5.89 -7.36 9.45
C SER A 326 6.77 -7.52 8.21
N TYR A 327 6.29 -7.14 7.02
CA TYR A 327 7.05 -7.24 5.78
C TYR A 327 8.04 -6.09 5.63
N THR A 328 7.55 -4.90 5.30
CA THR A 328 8.35 -3.68 5.11
C THR A 328 7.46 -2.45 5.13
N HIS A 329 8.01 -1.31 5.55
CA HIS A 329 7.36 -0.01 5.41
C HIS A 329 8.44 1.07 5.34
N THR A 330 8.72 1.55 4.14
CA THR A 330 9.81 2.49 3.89
C THR A 330 9.46 3.96 4.21
N GLY A 331 8.24 4.20 4.62
CA GLY A 331 7.53 5.47 4.76
C GLY A 331 6.22 5.44 3.98
N MET A 332 6.14 4.57 2.96
CA MET A 332 4.96 4.32 2.13
C MET A 332 4.88 2.82 1.83
N TYR A 333 3.67 2.24 1.85
CA TYR A 333 3.49 0.80 1.65
C TYR A 333 2.68 0.44 0.39
N GLY A 334 1.90 1.37 -0.16
CA GLY A 334 0.96 1.06 -1.27
C GLY A 334 1.60 0.39 -2.49
N MET A 335 2.87 0.69 -2.81
CA MET A 335 3.60 -0.01 -3.88
C MET A 335 3.74 -1.50 -3.58
N PHE A 336 4.16 -1.86 -2.37
CA PHE A 336 4.34 -3.26 -1.94
C PHE A 336 3.02 -4.03 -1.88
N ALA A 337 1.91 -3.35 -1.55
CA ALA A 337 0.58 -3.93 -1.59
C ALA A 337 0.17 -4.32 -3.02
N ILE A 338 0.35 -3.44 -3.99
CA ILE A 338 0.06 -3.72 -5.41
C ILE A 338 0.94 -4.86 -5.92
N GLN A 339 2.23 -4.83 -5.61
CA GLN A 339 3.19 -5.87 -6.03
C GLN A 339 2.84 -7.24 -5.45
N GLU A 340 2.38 -7.30 -4.21
CA GLU A 340 1.90 -8.56 -3.64
C GLU A 340 0.63 -9.05 -4.36
N GLY A 341 -0.34 -8.18 -4.64
CA GLY A 341 -1.50 -8.53 -5.44
C GLY A 341 -1.13 -9.10 -6.81
N VAL A 342 -0.15 -8.49 -7.48
CA VAL A 342 0.39 -8.99 -8.77
C VAL A 342 1.02 -10.38 -8.61
N ARG A 343 1.85 -10.60 -7.58
CA ARG A 343 2.48 -11.90 -7.32
C ARG A 343 1.43 -12.98 -7.05
N GLN A 344 0.42 -12.67 -6.28
CA GLN A 344 -0.66 -13.61 -5.96
C GLN A 344 -1.39 -14.05 -7.24
N ILE A 345 -1.79 -13.12 -8.10
CA ILE A 345 -2.48 -13.43 -9.37
C ILE A 345 -1.58 -14.19 -10.34
N ARG A 346 -0.27 -13.93 -10.32
CA ARG A 346 0.71 -14.65 -11.17
C ARG A 346 1.13 -16.02 -10.62
N GLY A 347 0.79 -16.36 -9.38
CA GLY A 347 1.28 -17.57 -8.71
C GLY A 347 2.75 -17.48 -8.29
N GLU A 348 3.27 -16.28 -8.06
CA GLU A 348 4.67 -15.98 -7.72
C GLU A 348 4.85 -15.55 -6.25
N ALA A 349 3.79 -15.50 -5.46
CA ALA A 349 3.87 -15.04 -4.08
C ALA A 349 4.58 -16.04 -3.17
N ALA A 350 5.36 -15.52 -2.21
CA ALA A 350 6.08 -16.38 -1.24
C ALA A 350 5.12 -17.17 -0.34
N ALA A 351 4.00 -16.56 0.02
CA ALA A 351 2.90 -17.19 0.75
C ALA A 351 1.67 -17.22 -0.15
N GLN A 352 1.68 -18.10 -1.13
CA GLN A 352 0.66 -18.17 -2.17
C GLN A 352 -0.70 -18.60 -1.61
N VAL A 353 -1.73 -17.84 -1.93
CA VAL A 353 -3.14 -18.18 -1.71
C VAL A 353 -3.60 -19.17 -2.80
N ASP A 354 -4.48 -20.09 -2.45
CA ASP A 354 -5.00 -21.07 -3.39
C ASP A 354 -5.83 -20.38 -4.50
N ASN A 355 -5.33 -20.48 -5.73
CA ASN A 355 -6.01 -20.05 -6.95
C ASN A 355 -6.71 -18.65 -6.87
N PRO A 356 -6.04 -17.57 -6.46
CA PRO A 356 -6.66 -16.27 -6.37
C PRO A 356 -6.98 -15.74 -7.77
N GLN A 357 -8.21 -15.31 -7.99
CA GLN A 357 -8.67 -14.75 -9.26
C GLN A 357 -8.78 -13.23 -9.21
N ILE A 358 -9.18 -12.70 -8.05
CA ILE A 358 -9.39 -11.28 -7.83
C ILE A 358 -8.67 -10.86 -6.54
N SER A 359 -7.73 -9.93 -6.70
CA SER A 359 -7.04 -9.23 -5.63
C SER A 359 -7.51 -7.77 -5.57
N VAL A 360 -7.82 -7.28 -4.37
CA VAL A 360 -8.22 -5.90 -4.10
C VAL A 360 -7.24 -5.24 -3.14
#